data_7e2bc1eecf77c56906ecb66f61a7eb8a
#
_entry.id   7e2bc1eecf77c56906ecb66f61a7eb8a
#
_cell.length_a   1.000
_cell.length_b   1.000
_cell.length_c   1.000
_cell.angle_alpha   90.00
_cell.angle_beta   90.00
_cell.angle_gamma   90.00
#
_symmetry.space_group_name_H-M   'P 1'
#
loop_
_entity.id
_entity.type
_entity.pdbx_description
1 polymer ?
#
loop_
_entity_poly.entity_id
_entity_poly.type
_entity_poly.pdbx_seq_one_letter_code
_entity_poly.pdbx_strand_id
1 'polypeptide(L)'
;MAFSSTTTTTAATYLPFKSHHVPHVHHHISPTLAFHSKPKTLTLTPTPLPRKRGTNLVFTVWAARGKFERKKPHVNIGTIGHVDHGKTTLTAALTMALASLGNSVPKKYDEIDAAPEERARGITINTATVEYETENRHYAHVDCPGHADYVKNMITGAAQMDGAILVVSGADGPMPQTKEHILLAKQVGVPNMVVFMNKQDQVDDEELLQLVELEVRELLSSYEFPGDDVPIVSGSALLALEALMANPGIKRGENEWVDKIYELMDKVDSYIPIPVRQTDLPFLMAVEDVFSITGRGTVATGRVERGTVKIGDNVDIVGLRETRNTTVTGVEMFQKILDDAMAGDNVGLLLRGILKEDIQRGMVLAKPGTITPHTKFSALVYVLKKEEGGRHSPFFAGYRPQFFMRTTDVTGKVTQIMNDKDEESKMVMPGDRVKMTVELISPVACEQGMRFAIREGGKTVGAGVIQSIIQ
;
A
#
# COMPACT_ATOMS: atom_id res chain seq x y z
N MET A 1 -34.98 29.56 -50.63
CA MET A 1 -33.72 30.34 -50.53
C MET A 1 -32.67 29.45 -49.92
N ALA A 2 -31.76 28.98 -50.71
CA ALA A 2 -30.67 28.07 -50.30
C ALA A 2 -29.44 28.91 -49.94
N PHE A 3 -28.84 28.70 -48.79
CA PHE A 3 -27.51 29.21 -48.47
C PHE A 3 -26.56 28.04 -48.34
N SER A 4 -25.62 28.00 -49.31
CA SER A 4 -24.46 27.13 -49.38
C SER A 4 -23.41 27.64 -48.40
N SER A 5 -22.86 26.79 -47.52
CA SER A 5 -21.68 27.08 -46.71
C SER A 5 -20.54 26.16 -47.15
N THR A 6 -19.55 26.78 -47.74
CA THR A 6 -18.28 26.22 -48.18
C THR A 6 -17.38 25.86 -46.98
N THR A 7 -17.01 24.62 -46.87
CA THR A 7 -16.00 24.12 -45.88
C THR A 7 -14.61 24.22 -46.51
N THR A 8 -13.75 25.04 -45.91
CA THR A 8 -12.32 25.16 -46.30
C THR A 8 -11.50 24.17 -45.45
N THR A 9 -10.97 23.17 -46.13
CA THR A 9 -10.05 22.18 -45.55
C THR A 9 -8.62 22.72 -45.61
N THR A 10 -8.01 22.99 -44.49
CA THR A 10 -6.57 23.35 -44.40
C THR A 10 -5.76 22.08 -44.23
N ALA A 11 -4.98 21.73 -45.23
CA ALA A 11 -4.02 20.64 -45.19
C ALA A 11 -2.76 21.09 -44.46
N ALA A 12 -2.41 20.38 -43.39
CA ALA A 12 -1.16 20.56 -42.67
C ALA A 12 -0.07 19.69 -43.34
N THR A 13 0.91 20.35 -43.91
CA THR A 13 2.10 19.76 -44.54
C THR A 13 3.09 19.29 -43.50
N TYR A 14 3.38 18.00 -43.46
CA TYR A 14 4.48 17.42 -42.69
C TYR A 14 5.81 17.66 -43.39
N LEU A 15 6.76 18.31 -42.71
CA LEU A 15 8.18 18.37 -43.12
C LEU A 15 8.97 17.31 -42.33
N PRO A 16 9.88 16.57 -42.97
CA PRO A 16 10.67 15.54 -42.29
C PRO A 16 11.86 16.13 -41.55
N PHE A 17 12.07 15.69 -40.29
CA PHE A 17 13.24 15.97 -39.48
C PHE A 17 14.48 15.26 -40.05
N LYS A 18 15.52 16.03 -40.35
CA LYS A 18 16.85 15.53 -40.72
C LYS A 18 17.58 15.02 -39.49
N SER A 19 18.04 13.77 -39.56
CA SER A 19 18.97 13.16 -38.62
C SER A 19 20.36 13.78 -38.76
N HIS A 20 20.89 14.37 -37.68
CA HIS A 20 22.31 14.75 -37.60
C HIS A 20 23.15 13.54 -37.15
N HIS A 21 24.03 13.12 -38.04
CA HIS A 21 25.12 12.19 -37.78
C HIS A 21 26.20 12.90 -36.93
N VAL A 22 26.59 12.26 -35.81
CA VAL A 22 27.75 12.61 -35.02
C VAL A 22 28.89 11.65 -35.41
N PRO A 23 30.06 12.11 -35.80
CA PRO A 23 31.15 11.22 -36.18
C PRO A 23 31.87 10.62 -34.96
N HIS A 24 32.05 9.30 -35.00
CA HIS A 24 32.94 8.57 -34.10
C HIS A 24 34.40 8.92 -34.41
N VAL A 25 35.14 9.40 -33.40
CA VAL A 25 36.59 9.54 -33.44
C VAL A 25 37.22 8.27 -32.86
N HIS A 26 37.82 7.47 -33.72
CA HIS A 26 38.73 6.39 -33.32
C HIS A 26 40.14 6.95 -33.03
N HIS A 27 40.60 6.84 -31.82
CA HIS A 27 42.02 6.99 -31.51
C HIS A 27 42.70 5.62 -31.50
N HIS A 28 43.45 5.36 -32.56
CA HIS A 28 44.49 4.33 -32.59
C HIS A 28 45.74 4.85 -31.87
N ILE A 29 46.23 4.13 -30.87
CA ILE A 29 47.55 4.27 -30.31
C ILE A 29 48.26 2.93 -30.49
N SER A 30 49.25 2.89 -31.38
CA SER A 30 50.19 1.78 -31.54
C SER A 30 51.38 1.92 -30.60
N PRO A 31 51.91 0.84 -30.05
CA PRO A 31 53.11 0.87 -29.23
C PRO A 31 54.32 0.43 -30.04
N THR A 32 55.40 1.19 -30.04
CA THR A 32 56.73 0.66 -30.36
C THR A 32 57.77 1.46 -29.61
N LEU A 33 58.45 0.82 -28.68
CA LEU A 33 59.89 1.05 -28.44
C LEU A 33 60.44 -0.08 -27.57
N ALA A 34 61.27 -0.92 -28.20
CA ALA A 34 62.04 -1.95 -27.59
C ALA A 34 63.31 -1.39 -26.93
N PHE A 35 63.58 -1.76 -25.68
CA PHE A 35 64.93 -1.68 -25.14
C PHE A 35 65.37 -3.04 -24.60
N HIS A 36 66.42 -3.56 -25.20
CA HIS A 36 67.17 -4.73 -24.77
C HIS A 36 68.04 -4.40 -23.56
N SER A 37 67.93 -5.14 -22.48
CA SER A 37 69.03 -5.35 -21.54
C SER A 37 68.91 -6.76 -20.91
N LYS A 38 70.02 -7.49 -20.98
CA LYS A 38 70.20 -8.91 -20.57
C LYS A 38 70.10 -9.06 -19.05
N PRO A 39 69.55 -10.20 -18.56
CA PRO A 39 69.42 -10.44 -17.14
C PRO A 39 70.74 -10.96 -16.54
N LYS A 40 71.08 -10.43 -15.36
CA LYS A 40 72.07 -11.06 -14.45
C LYS A 40 71.31 -12.04 -13.56
N THR A 41 71.71 -13.31 -13.68
CA THR A 41 71.22 -14.41 -12.87
C THR A 41 71.71 -14.28 -11.42
N LEU A 42 70.80 -14.05 -10.48
CA LEU A 42 71.04 -14.25 -9.05
C LEU A 42 70.27 -15.46 -8.60
N THR A 43 71.02 -16.54 -8.29
CA THR A 43 70.52 -17.76 -7.67
C THR A 43 70.27 -17.47 -6.18
N LEU A 44 69.00 -17.39 -5.80
CA LEU A 44 68.54 -17.41 -4.40
C LEU A 44 67.93 -18.77 -4.11
N THR A 45 68.52 -19.51 -3.20
CA THR A 45 67.99 -20.74 -2.63
C THR A 45 66.71 -20.45 -1.81
N PRO A 46 65.65 -21.21 -2.00
CA PRO A 46 64.43 -20.99 -1.20
C PRO A 46 64.53 -21.68 0.15
N THR A 47 64.55 -20.89 1.21
CA THR A 47 64.27 -21.38 2.57
C THR A 47 62.76 -21.57 2.72
N PRO A 48 62.26 -22.69 3.26
CA PRO A 48 60.84 -22.91 3.43
C PRO A 48 60.35 -22.12 4.63
N LEU A 49 59.46 -21.13 4.37
CA LEU A 49 58.66 -20.43 5.38
C LEU A 49 57.57 -21.38 5.90
N PRO A 50 57.28 -21.35 7.22
CA PRO A 50 56.25 -22.20 7.79
C PRO A 50 54.88 -21.77 7.28
N ARG A 51 54.12 -22.68 6.65
CA ARG A 51 52.72 -22.54 6.27
C ARG A 51 51.88 -22.29 7.53
N LYS A 52 51.57 -21.04 7.83
CA LYS A 52 50.44 -20.71 8.71
C LYS A 52 49.18 -21.20 8.00
N ARG A 53 48.51 -22.19 8.58
CA ARG A 53 47.12 -22.51 8.24
C ARG A 53 46.28 -21.24 8.43
N GLY A 54 45.94 -20.59 7.36
CA GLY A 54 44.96 -19.54 7.35
C GLY A 54 43.60 -20.17 7.65
N THR A 55 43.16 -20.08 8.90
CA THR A 55 41.75 -20.19 9.22
C THR A 55 41.08 -19.01 8.53
N ASN A 56 40.39 -19.26 7.41
CA ASN A 56 39.42 -18.33 6.87
C ASN A 56 38.32 -18.19 7.92
N LEU A 57 38.51 -17.28 8.87
CA LEU A 57 37.45 -16.73 9.67
C LEU A 57 36.60 -15.90 8.70
N VAL A 58 35.61 -16.52 8.07
CA VAL A 58 34.48 -15.83 7.50
C VAL A 58 33.77 -15.20 8.70
N PHE A 59 34.11 -13.96 9.00
CA PHE A 59 33.29 -13.12 9.87
C PHE A 59 31.98 -12.85 9.11
N THR A 60 31.03 -13.75 9.25
CA THR A 60 29.66 -13.41 9.01
C THR A 60 29.28 -12.45 10.13
N VAL A 61 29.36 -11.14 9.83
CA VAL A 61 28.79 -10.12 10.72
C VAL A 61 27.27 -10.36 10.68
N TRP A 62 26.81 -11.19 11.55
CA TRP A 62 25.41 -11.23 11.94
C TRP A 62 25.19 -9.91 12.71
N ALA A 63 24.70 -8.88 12.03
CA ALA A 63 24.05 -7.80 12.74
C ALA A 63 22.95 -8.50 13.56
N ALA A 64 23.11 -8.55 14.88
CA ALA A 64 22.10 -9.09 15.78
C ALA A 64 20.86 -8.23 15.59
N ARG A 65 19.87 -8.74 14.84
CA ARG A 65 18.57 -8.08 14.70
C ARG A 65 17.97 -8.03 16.10
N GLY A 66 17.60 -6.83 16.56
CA GLY A 66 16.97 -6.65 17.87
C GLY A 66 15.70 -7.49 17.96
N LYS A 67 15.39 -7.96 19.15
CA LYS A 67 14.09 -8.58 19.44
C LYS A 67 13.07 -7.48 19.59
N PHE A 68 11.91 -7.61 18.95
CA PHE A 68 10.80 -6.67 19.12
C PHE A 68 10.12 -6.93 20.49
N GLU A 69 9.94 -5.88 21.26
CA GLU A 69 9.21 -5.93 22.53
C GLU A 69 7.92 -5.11 22.41
N ARG A 70 6.78 -5.76 22.64
CA ARG A 70 5.45 -5.12 22.62
C ARG A 70 5.23 -4.33 23.91
N LYS A 71 5.73 -3.08 23.97
CA LYS A 71 5.58 -2.20 25.16
C LYS A 71 4.33 -1.32 25.09
N LYS A 72 3.85 -1.03 23.88
CA LYS A 72 2.72 -0.13 23.60
C LYS A 72 1.67 -0.83 22.74
N PRO A 73 0.41 -0.41 22.80
CA PRO A 73 -0.61 -0.87 21.84
C PRO A 73 -0.18 -0.59 20.42
N HIS A 74 -0.32 -1.59 19.53
CA HIS A 74 0.00 -1.48 18.13
C HIS A 74 -1.23 -1.09 17.31
N VAL A 75 -1.12 -0.06 16.47
CA VAL A 75 -2.18 0.46 15.63
C VAL A 75 -1.66 0.63 14.20
N ASN A 76 -2.42 0.18 13.21
CA ASN A 76 -2.12 0.36 11.81
C ASN A 76 -2.87 1.57 11.28
N ILE A 77 -2.14 2.56 10.79
CA ILE A 77 -2.72 3.74 10.14
C ILE A 77 -2.12 3.90 8.76
N GLY A 78 -2.65 4.80 7.96
CA GLY A 78 -2.03 5.12 6.69
C GLY A 78 -2.57 6.40 6.08
N THR A 79 -1.81 6.93 5.12
CA THR A 79 -2.19 8.10 4.34
C THR A 79 -2.96 7.71 3.10
N ILE A 80 -4.11 8.38 2.89
CA ILE A 80 -4.95 8.27 1.69
C ILE A 80 -5.27 9.68 1.17
N GLY A 81 -5.67 9.79 -0.09
CA GLY A 81 -6.01 11.07 -0.71
C GLY A 81 -5.50 11.17 -2.14
N HIS A 82 -5.77 12.30 -2.79
CA HIS A 82 -5.45 12.53 -4.19
C HIS A 82 -3.93 12.48 -4.47
N VAL A 83 -3.54 12.24 -5.73
CA VAL A 83 -2.16 12.40 -6.19
C VAL A 83 -1.71 13.86 -5.95
N ASP A 84 -0.43 14.06 -5.65
CA ASP A 84 0.19 15.38 -5.39
C ASP A 84 -0.38 16.19 -4.20
N HIS A 85 -1.27 15.62 -3.37
CA HIS A 85 -1.71 16.26 -2.12
C HIS A 85 -0.67 16.14 -0.98
N GLY A 86 0.47 15.47 -1.21
CA GLY A 86 1.61 15.43 -0.28
C GLY A 86 1.56 14.33 0.77
N LYS A 87 0.93 13.17 0.48
CA LYS A 87 0.88 12.00 1.38
C LYS A 87 2.26 11.51 1.80
N THR A 88 3.11 11.21 0.82
CA THR A 88 4.48 10.71 1.07
C THR A 88 5.35 11.75 1.76
N THR A 89 5.16 13.05 1.44
CA THR A 89 5.83 14.16 2.14
C THR A 89 5.42 14.21 3.61
N LEU A 90 4.13 14.04 3.90
CA LEU A 90 3.61 13.96 5.27
C LEU A 90 4.17 12.75 6.00
N THR A 91 4.20 11.59 5.35
CA THR A 91 4.79 10.36 5.92
C THR A 91 6.27 10.55 6.26
N ALA A 92 7.05 11.22 5.41
CA ALA A 92 8.43 11.55 5.69
C ALA A 92 8.56 12.52 6.88
N ALA A 93 7.74 13.59 6.90
CA ALA A 93 7.72 14.56 8.01
C ALA A 93 7.37 13.90 9.35
N LEU A 94 6.39 12.98 9.38
CA LEU A 94 6.01 12.20 10.56
C LEU A 94 7.17 11.36 11.09
N THR A 95 7.85 10.61 10.21
CA THR A 95 8.99 9.77 10.65
C THR A 95 10.13 10.62 11.20
N MET A 96 10.40 11.80 10.62
CA MET A 96 11.46 12.70 11.07
C MET A 96 11.11 13.43 12.36
N ALA A 97 9.88 13.92 12.51
CA ALA A 97 9.41 14.58 13.73
C ALA A 97 9.48 13.62 14.92
N LEU A 98 9.00 12.39 14.76
CA LEU A 98 9.02 11.38 15.83
C LEU A 98 10.43 10.79 16.07
N ALA A 99 11.32 10.81 15.08
CA ALA A 99 12.72 10.45 15.26
C ALA A 99 13.46 11.42 16.20
N SER A 100 13.09 12.70 16.20
CA SER A 100 13.65 13.70 17.13
C SER A 100 13.38 13.37 18.60
N LEU A 101 12.30 12.61 18.85
CA LEU A 101 11.94 12.09 20.18
C LEU A 101 12.55 10.70 20.46
N GLY A 102 13.37 10.15 19.57
CA GLY A 102 13.94 8.80 19.68
C GLY A 102 12.96 7.66 19.37
N ASN A 103 11.79 7.96 18.82
CA ASN A 103 10.66 7.06 18.66
C ASN A 103 10.45 6.58 17.21
N SER A 104 11.39 6.86 16.29
CA SER A 104 11.33 6.43 14.90
C SER A 104 12.71 6.34 14.28
N VAL A 105 12.81 5.61 13.15
CA VAL A 105 13.95 5.73 12.22
C VAL A 105 13.53 6.70 11.13
N PRO A 106 14.20 7.86 10.98
CA PRO A 106 13.81 8.87 10.01
C PRO A 106 13.90 8.29 8.60
N LYS A 107 12.88 8.54 7.80
CA LYS A 107 12.81 8.14 6.39
C LYS A 107 12.70 9.38 5.51
N LYS A 108 13.55 9.46 4.50
CA LYS A 108 13.44 10.49 3.46
C LYS A 108 12.40 10.09 2.43
N TYR A 109 11.92 11.06 1.65
CA TYR A 109 11.00 10.84 0.55
C TYR A 109 11.45 9.69 -0.37
N ASP A 110 12.71 9.74 -0.85
CA ASP A 110 13.30 8.74 -1.75
C ASP A 110 13.52 7.35 -1.12
N GLU A 111 13.40 7.25 0.20
CA GLU A 111 13.48 5.98 0.93
C GLU A 111 12.11 5.35 1.15
N ILE A 112 11.05 6.15 1.06
CA ILE A 112 9.65 5.71 1.08
C ILE A 112 9.28 5.29 -0.34
N ASP A 113 9.37 6.19 -1.32
CA ASP A 113 9.20 5.90 -2.75
C ASP A 113 10.51 5.33 -3.32
N ALA A 114 10.83 4.09 -2.94
CA ALA A 114 12.14 3.50 -3.20
C ALA A 114 12.30 2.89 -4.59
N ALA A 115 11.22 2.55 -5.28
CA ALA A 115 11.25 1.92 -6.59
C ALA A 115 11.78 2.89 -7.68
N PRO A 116 12.59 2.41 -8.64
CA PRO A 116 13.11 3.27 -9.71
C PRO A 116 12.02 3.99 -10.51
N GLU A 117 10.87 3.35 -10.72
CA GLU A 117 9.74 3.95 -11.44
C GLU A 117 9.05 5.05 -10.62
N GLU A 118 8.94 4.90 -9.31
CA GLU A 118 8.40 5.90 -8.39
C GLU A 118 9.25 7.17 -8.43
N ARG A 119 10.57 7.01 -8.30
CA ARG A 119 11.53 8.13 -8.38
C ARG A 119 11.52 8.82 -9.75
N ALA A 120 11.42 8.04 -10.82
CA ALA A 120 11.41 8.59 -12.19
C ALA A 120 10.14 9.39 -12.49
N ARG A 121 8.99 9.00 -11.91
CA ARG A 121 7.69 9.64 -12.14
C ARG A 121 7.33 10.65 -11.06
N GLY A 122 7.99 10.62 -9.89
CA GLY A 122 7.66 11.44 -8.73
C GLY A 122 6.30 11.10 -8.10
N ILE A 123 5.82 9.87 -8.25
CA ILE A 123 4.54 9.39 -7.71
C ILE A 123 4.70 8.04 -7.02
N THR A 124 3.99 7.84 -5.93
CA THR A 124 3.89 6.55 -5.23
C THR A 124 3.12 5.54 -6.08
N ILE A 125 3.70 4.38 -6.31
CA ILE A 125 3.10 3.26 -7.07
C ILE A 125 2.72 2.14 -6.11
N ASN A 126 3.65 1.71 -5.27
CA ASN A 126 3.47 0.65 -4.29
C ASN A 126 3.14 1.24 -2.92
N THR A 127 2.52 0.44 -2.07
CA THR A 127 2.39 0.81 -0.66
C THR A 127 3.75 0.69 0.03
N ALA A 128 4.12 1.71 0.81
CA ALA A 128 5.29 1.67 1.67
C ALA A 128 4.84 1.64 3.13
N THR A 129 5.47 0.80 3.95
CA THR A 129 5.16 0.75 5.38
C THR A 129 6.35 1.27 6.19
N VAL A 130 6.09 2.23 7.06
CA VAL A 130 7.06 2.80 7.99
C VAL A 130 6.61 2.58 9.43
N GLU A 131 7.58 2.56 10.36
CA GLU A 131 7.36 2.35 11.78
C GLU A 131 7.70 3.61 12.56
N TYR A 132 6.85 3.98 13.51
CA TYR A 132 7.14 5.02 14.50
C TYR A 132 6.28 4.86 15.77
N GLU A 133 6.66 5.58 16.82
CA GLU A 133 5.93 5.56 18.07
C GLU A 133 5.61 6.98 18.56
N THR A 134 4.44 7.13 19.18
CA THR A 134 4.15 8.24 20.09
C THR A 134 4.47 7.84 21.54
N GLU A 135 4.18 8.70 22.49
CA GLU A 135 4.29 8.32 23.91
C GLU A 135 3.35 7.17 24.26
N ASN A 136 2.18 7.11 23.62
CA ASN A 136 1.09 6.20 23.98
C ASN A 136 1.03 4.94 23.11
N ARG A 137 1.48 4.97 21.85
CA ARG A 137 1.21 3.92 20.86
C ARG A 137 2.40 3.67 19.94
N HIS A 138 2.44 2.45 19.42
CA HIS A 138 3.32 2.03 18.35
C HIS A 138 2.50 1.96 17.04
N TYR A 139 3.01 2.55 15.98
CA TYR A 139 2.32 2.64 14.69
C TYR A 139 3.07 1.93 13.57
N ALA A 140 2.32 1.14 12.80
CA ALA A 140 2.66 0.83 11.42
C ALA A 140 1.89 1.80 10.53
N HIS A 141 2.60 2.59 9.75
CA HIS A 141 2.01 3.58 8.84
C HIS A 141 2.19 3.12 7.39
N VAL A 142 1.09 2.96 6.68
CA VAL A 142 1.05 2.57 5.28
C VAL A 142 0.86 3.80 4.41
N ASP A 143 1.87 4.17 3.64
CA ASP A 143 1.74 5.22 2.62
C ASP A 143 1.11 4.63 1.35
N CYS A 144 -0.05 5.16 0.96
CA CYS A 144 -0.83 4.66 -0.17
C CYS A 144 -0.64 5.51 -1.43
N PRO A 145 -0.59 4.88 -2.62
CA PRO A 145 -0.58 5.62 -3.88
C PRO A 145 -1.84 6.46 -4.04
N GLY A 146 -1.70 7.65 -4.66
CA GLY A 146 -2.81 8.55 -4.94
C GLY A 146 -3.39 8.42 -6.34
N HIS A 147 -2.64 7.89 -7.30
CA HIS A 147 -3.00 7.86 -8.71
C HIS A 147 -4.03 6.74 -9.02
N ALA A 148 -4.99 7.05 -9.88
CA ALA A 148 -6.09 6.14 -10.25
C ALA A 148 -5.63 4.79 -10.81
N ASP A 149 -4.49 4.72 -11.50
CA ASP A 149 -3.94 3.48 -12.06
C ASP A 149 -3.48 2.50 -10.95
N TYR A 150 -3.17 3.00 -9.75
CA TYR A 150 -2.63 2.21 -8.63
C TYR A 150 -3.64 1.98 -7.50
N VAL A 151 -4.92 2.22 -7.76
CA VAL A 151 -6.02 2.01 -6.78
C VAL A 151 -6.02 0.59 -6.21
N LYS A 152 -5.58 -0.42 -6.97
CA LYS A 152 -5.40 -1.78 -6.46
C LYS A 152 -4.45 -1.82 -5.24
N ASN A 153 -3.33 -1.13 -5.32
CA ASN A 153 -2.37 -1.05 -4.21
C ASN A 153 -2.93 -0.22 -3.05
N MET A 154 -3.67 0.85 -3.36
CA MET A 154 -4.39 1.65 -2.35
C MET A 154 -5.41 0.79 -1.58
N ILE A 155 -6.23 -0.01 -2.25
CA ILE A 155 -7.21 -0.90 -1.62
C ILE A 155 -6.51 -1.89 -0.68
N THR A 156 -5.40 -2.49 -1.14
CA THR A 156 -4.62 -3.42 -0.31
C THR A 156 -4.04 -2.74 0.92
N GLY A 157 -3.48 -1.55 0.77
CA GLY A 157 -2.97 -0.76 1.90
C GLY A 157 -4.07 -0.37 2.88
N ALA A 158 -5.20 0.14 2.36
CA ALA A 158 -6.33 0.55 3.19
C ALA A 158 -6.95 -0.62 3.98
N ALA A 159 -6.96 -1.82 3.42
CA ALA A 159 -7.46 -3.02 4.12
C ALA A 159 -6.64 -3.38 5.37
N GLN A 160 -5.42 -2.87 5.50
CA GLN A 160 -4.58 -3.09 6.67
C GLN A 160 -4.83 -2.07 7.79
N MET A 161 -5.51 -0.96 7.51
CA MET A 161 -5.62 0.17 8.43
C MET A 161 -6.68 -0.03 9.50
N ASP A 162 -6.35 0.36 10.72
CA ASP A 162 -7.28 0.52 11.85
C ASP A 162 -7.86 1.94 11.87
N GLY A 163 -7.20 2.87 11.19
CA GLY A 163 -7.64 4.25 10.96
C GLY A 163 -6.84 4.87 9.82
N ALA A 164 -7.35 5.92 9.19
CA ALA A 164 -6.69 6.60 8.08
C ALA A 164 -6.44 8.07 8.36
N ILE A 165 -5.39 8.62 7.75
CA ILE A 165 -5.15 10.05 7.62
C ILE A 165 -5.51 10.45 6.19
N LEU A 166 -6.59 11.19 6.02
CA LEU A 166 -6.98 11.74 4.74
C LEU A 166 -6.20 13.02 4.49
N VAL A 167 -5.38 13.04 3.44
CA VAL A 167 -4.59 14.22 3.06
C VAL A 167 -5.28 14.95 1.92
N VAL A 168 -5.65 16.20 2.17
CA VAL A 168 -6.31 17.11 1.21
C VAL A 168 -5.48 18.36 1.07
N SER A 169 -5.23 18.83 -0.14
CA SER A 169 -4.60 20.14 -0.36
C SER A 169 -5.56 21.26 -0.02
N GLY A 170 -5.14 22.21 0.82
CA GLY A 170 -5.92 23.40 1.14
C GLY A 170 -6.11 24.33 -0.07
N ALA A 171 -5.19 24.26 -1.05
CA ALA A 171 -5.28 25.06 -2.28
C ALA A 171 -6.23 24.46 -3.32
N ASP A 172 -6.29 23.11 -3.42
CA ASP A 172 -7.02 22.40 -4.46
C ASP A 172 -8.38 21.87 -3.99
N GLY A 173 -8.55 21.69 -2.66
CA GLY A 173 -9.74 21.06 -2.06
C GLY A 173 -9.87 19.57 -2.37
N PRO A 174 -11.05 18.97 -2.10
CA PRO A 174 -11.31 17.57 -2.40
C PRO A 174 -11.37 17.29 -3.90
N MET A 175 -10.48 16.46 -4.39
CA MET A 175 -10.34 16.07 -5.79
C MET A 175 -10.99 14.69 -6.07
N PRO A 176 -11.15 14.25 -7.33
CA PRO A 176 -11.85 13.01 -7.66
C PRO A 176 -11.31 11.76 -6.95
N GLN A 177 -9.97 11.59 -6.84
CA GLN A 177 -9.42 10.46 -6.12
C GLN A 177 -9.61 10.58 -4.60
N THR A 178 -9.76 11.78 -4.05
CA THR A 178 -10.13 11.97 -2.63
C THR A 178 -11.46 11.28 -2.35
N LYS A 179 -12.47 11.50 -3.20
CA LYS A 179 -13.80 10.88 -3.12
C LYS A 179 -13.71 9.36 -3.25
N GLU A 180 -12.97 8.87 -4.24
CA GLU A 180 -12.77 7.43 -4.46
C GLU A 180 -12.05 6.77 -3.27
N HIS A 181 -11.03 7.42 -2.69
CA HIS A 181 -10.29 6.87 -1.55
C HIS A 181 -11.13 6.79 -0.28
N ILE A 182 -11.97 7.79 0.01
CA ILE A 182 -12.91 7.76 1.15
C ILE A 182 -13.89 6.60 0.97
N LEU A 183 -14.49 6.48 -0.22
CA LEU A 183 -15.40 5.39 -0.55
C LEU A 183 -14.74 4.01 -0.36
N LEU A 184 -13.55 3.82 -0.90
CA LEU A 184 -12.81 2.56 -0.81
C LEU A 184 -12.39 2.25 0.62
N ALA A 185 -11.91 3.24 1.39
CA ALA A 185 -11.60 3.06 2.80
C ALA A 185 -12.83 2.59 3.60
N LYS A 186 -14.01 3.19 3.34
CA LYS A 186 -15.27 2.75 3.94
C LYS A 186 -15.62 1.30 3.57
N GLN A 187 -15.42 0.92 2.31
CA GLN A 187 -15.75 -0.42 1.81
C GLN A 187 -14.84 -1.50 2.39
N VAL A 188 -13.53 -1.25 2.50
CA VAL A 188 -12.60 -2.20 3.12
C VAL A 188 -12.71 -2.23 4.65
N GLY A 189 -13.48 -1.31 5.23
CA GLY A 189 -13.82 -1.31 6.65
C GLY A 189 -12.92 -0.49 7.55
N VAL A 190 -12.25 0.54 7.02
CA VAL A 190 -11.55 1.55 7.85
C VAL A 190 -12.58 2.27 8.72
N PRO A 191 -12.49 2.14 10.05
CA PRO A 191 -13.58 2.62 10.92
C PRO A 191 -13.52 4.11 11.19
N ASN A 192 -12.32 4.70 11.26
CA ASN A 192 -12.11 6.09 11.66
C ASN A 192 -11.11 6.78 10.74
N MET A 193 -11.26 8.09 10.61
CA MET A 193 -10.44 8.92 9.74
C MET A 193 -10.10 10.24 10.44
N VAL A 194 -8.87 10.73 10.28
CA VAL A 194 -8.42 12.07 10.68
C VAL A 194 -8.01 12.80 9.40
N VAL A 195 -8.22 14.09 9.31
CA VAL A 195 -7.88 14.86 8.11
C VAL A 195 -6.65 15.72 8.37
N PHE A 196 -5.71 15.71 7.41
CA PHE A 196 -4.64 16.68 7.33
C PHE A 196 -4.84 17.55 6.09
N MET A 197 -5.20 18.81 6.31
CA MET A 197 -5.32 19.81 5.27
C MET A 197 -3.95 20.40 4.98
N ASN A 198 -3.30 19.87 3.95
CA ASN A 198 -1.91 20.13 3.59
C ASN A 198 -1.77 21.35 2.68
N LYS A 199 -0.54 21.83 2.48
CA LYS A 199 -0.18 22.98 1.62
C LYS A 199 -0.84 24.30 2.08
N GLN A 200 -1.01 24.47 3.38
CA GLN A 200 -1.54 25.71 3.95
C GLN A 200 -0.65 26.90 3.60
N ASP A 201 0.65 26.67 3.40
CA ASP A 201 1.64 27.65 2.93
C ASP A 201 1.34 28.27 1.55
N GLN A 202 0.46 27.67 0.77
CA GLN A 202 0.06 28.14 -0.57
C GLN A 202 -1.26 28.91 -0.56
N VAL A 203 -1.89 29.11 0.60
CA VAL A 203 -3.20 29.73 0.74
C VAL A 203 -3.11 30.88 1.74
N ASP A 204 -3.16 32.09 1.23
CA ASP A 204 -3.13 33.33 2.04
C ASP A 204 -4.51 33.70 2.61
N ASP A 205 -5.60 33.09 2.08
CA ASP A 205 -6.98 33.42 2.42
C ASP A 205 -7.53 32.36 3.42
N GLU A 206 -7.76 32.80 4.65
CA GLU A 206 -8.38 31.99 5.69
C GLU A 206 -9.82 31.57 5.37
N GLU A 207 -10.59 32.39 4.65
CA GLU A 207 -11.97 32.05 4.26
C GLU A 207 -11.98 30.89 3.28
N LEU A 208 -10.98 30.81 2.39
CA LEU A 208 -10.82 29.70 1.47
C LEU A 208 -10.49 28.38 2.22
N LEU A 209 -9.62 28.45 3.22
CA LEU A 209 -9.31 27.27 4.04
C LEU A 209 -10.54 26.76 4.80
N GLN A 210 -11.35 27.66 5.35
CA GLN A 210 -12.61 27.30 6.02
C GLN A 210 -13.63 26.68 5.05
N LEU A 211 -13.70 27.20 3.81
CA LEU A 211 -14.57 26.64 2.78
C LEU A 211 -14.14 25.20 2.40
N VAL A 212 -12.83 24.98 2.21
CA VAL A 212 -12.30 23.64 1.94
C VAL A 212 -12.56 22.69 3.11
N GLU A 213 -12.40 23.15 4.35
CA GLU A 213 -12.73 22.37 5.54
C GLU A 213 -14.20 21.95 5.54
N LEU A 214 -15.12 22.88 5.25
CA LEU A 214 -16.55 22.58 5.17
C LEU A 214 -16.85 21.54 4.08
N GLU A 215 -16.26 21.70 2.89
CA GLU A 215 -16.43 20.75 1.78
C GLU A 215 -15.93 19.34 2.17
N VAL A 216 -14.81 19.24 2.88
CA VAL A 216 -14.29 17.96 3.38
C VAL A 216 -15.24 17.34 4.40
N ARG A 217 -15.81 18.12 5.32
CA ARG A 217 -16.77 17.63 6.32
C ARG A 217 -18.05 17.11 5.68
N GLU A 218 -18.61 17.86 4.71
CA GLU A 218 -19.79 17.45 3.94
C GLU A 218 -19.50 16.18 3.14
N LEU A 219 -18.31 16.09 2.53
CA LEU A 219 -17.90 14.92 1.79
C LEU A 219 -17.79 13.68 2.70
N LEU A 220 -17.16 13.78 3.85
CA LEU A 220 -17.07 12.69 4.83
C LEU A 220 -18.45 12.24 5.30
N SER A 221 -19.33 13.19 5.59
CA SER A 221 -20.73 12.90 6.00
C SER A 221 -21.50 12.17 4.90
N SER A 222 -21.28 12.51 3.63
CA SER A 222 -21.92 11.84 2.50
C SER A 222 -21.52 10.38 2.34
N TYR A 223 -20.34 9.99 2.85
CA TYR A 223 -19.84 8.60 2.91
C TYR A 223 -20.04 7.93 4.28
N GLU A 224 -20.93 8.48 5.11
CA GLU A 224 -21.27 7.93 6.43
C GLU A 224 -20.10 7.91 7.42
N PHE A 225 -19.16 8.82 7.33
CA PHE A 225 -18.25 9.16 8.41
C PHE A 225 -18.83 10.33 9.21
N PRO A 226 -18.53 10.47 10.51
CA PRO A 226 -19.05 11.58 11.33
C PRO A 226 -18.30 12.89 11.00
N GLY A 227 -18.57 13.48 9.83
CA GLY A 227 -17.82 14.60 9.25
C GLY A 227 -17.67 15.79 10.19
N ASP A 228 -18.69 16.10 11.02
CA ASP A 228 -18.64 17.20 11.99
C ASP A 228 -17.66 16.92 13.14
N ASP A 229 -17.52 15.66 13.56
CA ASP A 229 -16.68 15.24 14.69
C ASP A 229 -15.25 14.87 14.27
N VAL A 230 -14.98 14.66 12.97
CA VAL A 230 -13.66 14.29 12.46
C VAL A 230 -12.66 15.41 12.74
N PRO A 231 -11.53 15.12 13.42
CA PRO A 231 -10.48 16.10 13.61
C PRO A 231 -9.84 16.49 12.28
N ILE A 232 -9.70 17.79 12.05
CA ILE A 232 -8.99 18.37 10.91
C ILE A 232 -7.82 19.20 11.45
N VAL A 233 -6.63 18.95 10.92
CA VAL A 233 -5.42 19.71 11.23
C VAL A 233 -4.92 20.34 9.93
N SER A 234 -4.72 21.67 9.92
CA SER A 234 -4.16 22.38 8.79
C SER A 234 -2.67 22.62 8.99
N GLY A 235 -1.88 22.47 7.92
CA GLY A 235 -0.44 22.67 7.98
C GLY A 235 0.26 22.53 6.63
N SER A 236 1.60 22.56 6.66
CA SER A 236 2.47 22.30 5.51
C SER A 236 3.43 21.18 5.84
N ALA A 237 3.19 20.02 5.24
CA ALA A 237 4.09 18.88 5.37
C ALA A 237 5.47 19.14 4.76
N LEU A 238 5.53 19.93 3.69
CA LEU A 238 6.79 20.31 3.03
C LEU A 238 7.65 21.18 3.94
N LEU A 239 7.09 22.29 4.46
CA LEU A 239 7.84 23.21 5.32
C LEU A 239 8.23 22.56 6.64
N ALA A 240 7.38 21.66 7.19
CA ALA A 240 7.76 20.85 8.34
C ALA A 240 8.94 19.92 8.03
N LEU A 241 8.91 19.24 6.87
CA LEU A 241 9.99 18.35 6.44
C LEU A 241 11.29 19.11 6.20
N GLU A 242 11.26 20.25 5.51
CA GLU A 242 12.42 21.10 5.27
C GLU A 242 13.03 21.62 6.59
N ALA A 243 12.22 22.07 7.54
CA ALA A 243 12.68 22.50 8.85
C ALA A 243 13.39 21.35 9.60
N LEU A 244 12.80 20.14 9.61
CA LEU A 244 13.38 18.95 10.23
C LEU A 244 14.64 18.45 9.52
N MET A 245 14.73 18.61 8.20
CA MET A 245 15.95 18.30 7.46
C MET A 245 17.08 19.28 7.77
N ALA A 246 16.75 20.56 7.96
CA ALA A 246 17.72 21.59 8.34
C ALA A 246 18.17 21.43 9.80
N ASN A 247 17.28 21.08 10.70
CA ASN A 247 17.54 20.83 12.11
C ASN A 247 16.73 19.65 12.65
N PRO A 248 17.28 18.43 12.66
CA PRO A 248 16.59 17.25 13.18
C PRO A 248 16.25 17.29 14.67
N GLY A 249 16.76 18.26 15.41
CA GLY A 249 16.54 18.41 16.85
C GLY A 249 15.41 19.37 17.23
N ILE A 250 14.60 19.84 16.29
CA ILE A 250 13.48 20.75 16.56
C ILE A 250 12.51 20.09 17.53
N LYS A 251 12.21 20.79 18.62
CA LYS A 251 11.25 20.38 19.63
C LYS A 251 9.91 21.07 19.41
N ARG A 252 8.89 20.51 20.06
CA ARG A 252 7.54 21.12 20.09
C ARG A 252 7.62 22.55 20.63
N GLY A 253 6.99 23.50 19.93
CA GLY A 253 6.98 24.93 20.25
C GLY A 253 8.11 25.73 19.58
N GLU A 254 9.03 25.11 18.85
CA GLU A 254 10.15 25.79 18.19
C GLU A 254 9.89 26.10 16.71
N ASN A 255 8.92 25.40 16.08
CA ASN A 255 8.54 25.63 14.68
C ASN A 255 7.06 25.31 14.46
N GLU A 256 6.31 26.27 13.96
CA GLU A 256 4.85 26.14 13.78
C GLU A 256 4.43 24.98 12.88
N TRP A 257 5.16 24.72 11.79
CA TRP A 257 4.82 23.63 10.85
C TRP A 257 5.11 22.25 11.44
N VAL A 258 6.19 22.13 12.19
CA VAL A 258 6.52 20.89 12.92
C VAL A 258 5.51 20.65 14.04
N ASP A 259 5.05 21.70 14.70
CA ASP A 259 3.99 21.60 15.72
C ASP A 259 2.67 21.07 15.16
N LYS A 260 2.34 21.40 13.89
CA LYS A 260 1.19 20.82 13.21
C LYS A 260 1.31 19.32 12.96
N ILE A 261 2.53 18.82 12.76
CA ILE A 261 2.78 17.36 12.66
C ILE A 261 2.56 16.68 14.01
N TYR A 262 3.01 17.29 15.12
CA TYR A 262 2.73 16.79 16.46
C TYR A 262 1.24 16.87 16.82
N GLU A 263 0.57 17.98 16.46
CA GLU A 263 -0.88 18.15 16.66
C GLU A 263 -1.66 17.06 15.92
N LEU A 264 -1.30 16.75 14.67
CA LEU A 264 -1.91 15.66 13.92
C LEU A 264 -1.80 14.32 14.68
N MET A 265 -0.62 13.99 15.21
CA MET A 265 -0.44 12.74 15.95
C MET A 265 -1.19 12.73 17.28
N ASP A 266 -1.33 13.86 17.97
CA ASP A 266 -2.18 13.97 19.16
C ASP A 266 -3.66 13.70 18.83
N LYS A 267 -4.14 14.21 17.66
CA LYS A 267 -5.49 13.90 17.17
C LYS A 267 -5.66 12.44 16.79
N VAL A 268 -4.66 11.84 16.13
CA VAL A 268 -4.65 10.40 15.79
C VAL A 268 -4.68 9.56 17.08
N ASP A 269 -3.84 9.88 18.07
CA ASP A 269 -3.79 9.17 19.34
C ASP A 269 -5.12 9.25 20.12
N SER A 270 -5.80 10.40 20.07
CA SER A 270 -7.04 10.61 20.81
C SER A 270 -8.29 10.12 20.10
N TYR A 271 -8.37 10.27 18.78
CA TYR A 271 -9.59 10.02 18.01
C TYR A 271 -9.70 8.59 17.49
N ILE A 272 -8.58 7.98 17.03
CA ILE A 272 -8.59 6.60 16.53
C ILE A 272 -8.55 5.66 17.76
N PRO A 273 -9.57 4.81 17.97
CA PRO A 273 -9.58 3.91 19.12
C PRO A 273 -8.52 2.80 18.96
N ILE A 274 -8.06 2.25 20.09
CA ILE A 274 -7.23 1.04 20.07
C ILE A 274 -8.12 -0.12 19.61
N PRO A 275 -7.76 -0.79 18.50
CA PRO A 275 -8.60 -1.83 17.94
C PRO A 275 -8.63 -3.08 18.82
N VAL A 276 -9.80 -3.69 18.94
CA VAL A 276 -9.96 -4.99 19.59
C VAL A 276 -9.41 -6.08 18.69
N ARG A 277 -8.39 -6.81 19.15
CA ARG A 277 -7.74 -7.88 18.39
C ARG A 277 -8.37 -9.24 18.67
N GLN A 278 -8.75 -9.95 17.61
CA GLN A 278 -9.34 -11.29 17.68
C GLN A 278 -8.23 -12.36 17.76
N THR A 279 -7.53 -12.42 18.88
CA THR A 279 -6.39 -13.35 19.08
C THR A 279 -6.83 -14.79 19.33
N ASP A 280 -8.04 -15.00 19.82
CA ASP A 280 -8.58 -16.33 20.18
C ASP A 280 -9.11 -17.12 18.97
N LEU A 281 -9.29 -16.47 17.82
CA LEU A 281 -9.71 -17.11 16.60
C LEU A 281 -8.54 -17.85 15.92
N PRO A 282 -8.82 -18.81 15.00
CA PRO A 282 -7.79 -19.44 14.21
C PRO A 282 -6.98 -18.42 13.40
N PHE A 283 -5.66 -18.60 13.35
CA PHE A 283 -4.75 -17.74 12.60
C PHE A 283 -5.16 -17.57 11.14
N LEU A 284 -5.14 -16.33 10.67
CA LEU A 284 -5.34 -15.94 9.27
C LEU A 284 -4.52 -14.69 8.95
N MET A 285 -3.76 -14.74 7.86
CA MET A 285 -2.98 -13.62 7.32
C MET A 285 -3.16 -13.54 5.81
N ALA A 286 -3.59 -12.41 5.28
CA ALA A 286 -3.62 -12.16 3.84
C ALA A 286 -2.20 -11.89 3.32
N VAL A 287 -1.81 -12.55 2.23
CA VAL A 287 -0.49 -12.35 1.59
C VAL A 287 -0.53 -11.09 0.73
N GLU A 288 0.36 -10.16 1.02
CA GLU A 288 0.49 -8.88 0.32
C GLU A 288 1.65 -8.87 -0.64
N ASP A 289 2.80 -9.37 -0.20
CA ASP A 289 3.98 -9.49 -1.04
C ASP A 289 4.79 -10.75 -0.68
N VAL A 290 5.67 -11.16 -1.59
CA VAL A 290 6.46 -12.39 -1.45
C VAL A 290 7.90 -12.13 -1.89
N PHE A 291 8.82 -12.36 -0.96
CA PHE A 291 10.25 -12.19 -1.17
C PHE A 291 10.99 -13.51 -1.08
N SER A 292 12.04 -13.67 -1.88
CA SER A 292 12.99 -14.76 -1.73
C SER A 292 14.28 -14.23 -1.10
N ILE A 293 14.66 -14.82 0.04
CA ILE A 293 15.92 -14.48 0.72
C ILE A 293 16.93 -15.59 0.46
N THR A 294 18.02 -15.26 -0.24
CA THR A 294 19.08 -16.22 -0.56
C THR A 294 19.61 -16.92 0.70
N GLY A 295 19.57 -18.24 0.72
CA GLY A 295 20.03 -19.08 1.83
C GLY A 295 19.05 -19.19 3.03
N ARG A 296 17.91 -18.49 3.01
CA ARG A 296 16.89 -18.56 4.07
C ARG A 296 15.56 -19.16 3.59
N GLY A 297 15.10 -18.80 2.39
CA GLY A 297 13.85 -19.30 1.81
C GLY A 297 12.90 -18.16 1.40
N THR A 298 11.63 -18.50 1.30
CA THR A 298 10.56 -17.57 0.89
C THR A 298 9.92 -16.94 2.11
N VAL A 299 9.76 -15.62 2.06
CA VAL A 299 9.06 -14.81 3.06
C VAL A 299 7.76 -14.29 2.44
N ALA A 300 6.65 -14.56 3.09
CA ALA A 300 5.36 -13.94 2.79
C ALA A 300 5.10 -12.81 3.79
N THR A 301 4.79 -11.62 3.31
CA THR A 301 4.45 -10.47 4.14
C THR A 301 2.96 -10.20 4.10
N GLY A 302 2.44 -9.65 5.19
CA GLY A 302 1.05 -9.26 5.31
C GLY A 302 0.66 -8.90 6.73
N ARG A 303 -0.57 -8.42 6.88
CA ARG A 303 -1.18 -8.19 8.18
C ARG A 303 -1.85 -9.47 8.68
N VAL A 304 -1.64 -9.80 9.94
CA VAL A 304 -2.42 -10.85 10.62
C VAL A 304 -3.83 -10.32 10.88
N GLU A 305 -4.82 -10.90 10.22
CA GLU A 305 -6.22 -10.49 10.35
C GLU A 305 -6.81 -10.94 11.70
N ARG A 306 -6.52 -12.19 12.09
CA ARG A 306 -6.99 -12.81 13.33
C ARG A 306 -6.06 -13.91 13.81
N GLY A 307 -6.20 -14.27 15.07
CA GLY A 307 -5.44 -15.35 15.70
C GLY A 307 -3.99 -14.99 16.00
N THR A 308 -3.22 -16.03 16.27
CA THR A 308 -1.77 -15.96 16.55
C THR A 308 -1.03 -17.06 15.81
N VAL A 309 0.21 -16.82 15.45
CA VAL A 309 1.12 -17.81 14.85
C VAL A 309 2.49 -17.71 15.49
N LYS A 310 3.13 -18.87 15.75
CA LYS A 310 4.46 -18.99 16.36
C LYS A 310 5.44 -19.65 15.41
N ILE A 311 6.72 -19.44 15.69
CA ILE A 311 7.76 -20.21 15.01
C ILE A 311 7.57 -21.69 15.31
N GLY A 312 7.54 -22.52 14.26
CA GLY A 312 7.27 -23.96 14.33
C GLY A 312 5.83 -24.37 14.01
N ASP A 313 4.90 -23.43 13.95
CA ASP A 313 3.52 -23.72 13.59
C ASP A 313 3.38 -24.12 12.12
N ASN A 314 2.48 -25.05 11.85
CA ASN A 314 2.08 -25.40 10.50
C ASN A 314 0.97 -24.47 10.03
N VAL A 315 1.05 -24.04 8.78
CA VAL A 315 0.07 -23.17 8.12
C VAL A 315 -0.26 -23.71 6.73
N ASP A 316 -1.49 -23.49 6.30
CA ASP A 316 -1.93 -23.76 4.94
C ASP A 316 -1.83 -22.48 4.11
N ILE A 317 -1.35 -22.62 2.87
CA ILE A 317 -1.36 -21.60 1.83
C ILE A 317 -2.63 -21.86 1.01
N VAL A 318 -3.62 -20.96 1.08
CA VAL A 318 -4.96 -21.17 0.53
C VAL A 318 -5.33 -20.09 -0.48
N GLY A 319 -6.00 -20.49 -1.55
CA GLY A 319 -6.53 -19.59 -2.59
C GLY A 319 -5.72 -19.64 -3.89
N LEU A 320 -6.34 -19.25 -5.00
CA LEU A 320 -5.81 -19.15 -6.37
C LEU A 320 -5.24 -20.43 -6.97
N ARG A 321 -4.71 -21.34 -6.14
CA ARG A 321 -4.12 -22.65 -6.50
C ARG A 321 -4.52 -23.70 -5.48
N GLU A 322 -4.03 -24.94 -5.69
CA GLU A 322 -4.18 -26.02 -4.72
C GLU A 322 -3.56 -25.64 -3.37
N THR A 323 -4.27 -25.96 -2.30
CA THR A 323 -3.83 -25.71 -0.93
C THR A 323 -2.55 -26.50 -0.62
N ARG A 324 -1.55 -25.83 -0.07
CA ARG A 324 -0.29 -26.44 0.35
C ARG A 324 -0.04 -26.17 1.83
N ASN A 325 0.48 -27.16 2.52
CA ASN A 325 0.89 -27.03 3.91
C ASN A 325 2.37 -26.70 4.02
N THR A 326 2.74 -25.85 4.97
CA THR A 326 4.12 -25.48 5.27
C THR A 326 4.29 -25.17 6.75
N THR A 327 5.56 -25.01 7.19
CA THR A 327 5.90 -24.63 8.57
C THR A 327 6.51 -23.24 8.60
N VAL A 328 6.10 -22.41 9.54
CA VAL A 328 6.70 -21.10 9.81
C VAL A 328 8.03 -21.30 10.53
N THR A 329 9.13 -20.83 9.94
CA THR A 329 10.50 -20.97 10.48
C THR A 329 11.06 -19.68 11.03
N GLY A 330 10.38 -18.56 10.81
CA GLY A 330 10.76 -17.25 11.35
C GLY A 330 9.62 -16.28 11.25
N VAL A 331 9.58 -15.33 12.18
CA VAL A 331 8.63 -14.22 12.24
C VAL A 331 9.44 -12.95 12.39
N GLU A 332 9.24 -11.98 11.51
CA GLU A 332 9.94 -10.69 11.54
C GLU A 332 8.92 -9.55 11.37
N MET A 333 9.08 -8.46 12.12
CA MET A 333 8.33 -7.21 11.98
C MET A 333 9.32 -6.05 12.00
N PHE A 334 9.31 -5.18 10.98
CA PHE A 334 10.22 -4.03 10.86
C PHE A 334 11.71 -4.42 11.08
N GLN A 335 12.14 -5.52 10.46
CA GLN A 335 13.51 -6.08 10.56
C GLN A 335 13.90 -6.55 11.98
N LYS A 336 12.97 -6.61 12.93
CA LYS A 336 13.15 -7.18 14.26
C LYS A 336 12.54 -8.58 14.32
N ILE A 337 13.17 -9.48 15.08
CA ILE A 337 12.70 -10.87 15.22
C ILE A 337 11.63 -10.93 16.31
N LEU A 338 10.55 -11.69 16.03
CA LEU A 338 9.52 -12.02 16.99
C LEU A 338 9.49 -13.53 17.26
N ASP A 339 9.02 -13.92 18.45
CA ASP A 339 8.73 -15.31 18.79
C ASP A 339 7.37 -15.74 18.20
N ASP A 340 6.42 -14.80 18.16
CA ASP A 340 5.07 -14.98 17.65
C ASP A 340 4.55 -13.71 16.97
N ALA A 341 3.53 -13.87 16.11
CA ALA A 341 2.72 -12.78 15.58
C ALA A 341 1.28 -12.95 16.01
N MET A 342 0.58 -11.82 16.23
CA MET A 342 -0.83 -11.80 16.63
C MET A 342 -1.66 -10.90 15.73
N ALA A 343 -2.97 -11.03 15.83
CA ALA A 343 -3.91 -10.19 15.11
C ALA A 343 -3.53 -8.70 15.20
N GLY A 344 -3.43 -8.05 14.05
CA GLY A 344 -3.02 -6.66 13.88
C GLY A 344 -1.55 -6.45 13.54
N ASP A 345 -0.66 -7.41 13.76
CA ASP A 345 0.76 -7.28 13.42
C ASP A 345 0.98 -7.34 11.89
N ASN A 346 1.82 -6.44 11.36
CA ASN A 346 2.32 -6.50 9.99
C ASN A 346 3.65 -7.24 9.97
N VAL A 347 3.65 -8.49 9.49
CA VAL A 347 4.80 -9.38 9.64
C VAL A 347 5.24 -10.01 8.32
N GLY A 348 6.51 -10.40 8.28
CA GLY A 348 7.05 -11.33 7.31
C GLY A 348 7.20 -12.71 7.96
N LEU A 349 6.55 -13.71 7.37
CA LEU A 349 6.65 -15.11 7.79
C LEU A 349 7.60 -15.87 6.86
N LEU A 350 8.66 -16.41 7.41
CA LEU A 350 9.59 -17.28 6.68
C LEU A 350 9.01 -18.70 6.61
N LEU A 351 8.81 -19.20 5.40
CA LEU A 351 8.14 -20.45 5.11
C LEU A 351 9.14 -21.54 4.69
N ARG A 352 8.98 -22.75 5.23
CA ARG A 352 9.85 -23.89 4.93
C ARG A 352 9.49 -24.56 3.60
N GLY A 353 10.46 -24.72 2.70
CA GLY A 353 10.29 -25.54 1.49
C GLY A 353 9.30 -25.00 0.46
N ILE A 354 8.95 -23.72 0.55
CA ILE A 354 8.09 -23.03 -0.40
C ILE A 354 8.97 -22.18 -1.32
N LEU A 355 8.74 -22.30 -2.62
CA LEU A 355 9.35 -21.42 -3.62
C LEU A 355 8.52 -20.15 -3.79
N LYS A 356 9.16 -19.08 -4.28
CA LYS A 356 8.46 -17.81 -4.53
C LYS A 356 7.28 -17.98 -5.51
N GLU A 357 7.41 -18.90 -6.45
CA GLU A 357 6.39 -19.21 -7.46
C GLU A 357 5.18 -19.99 -6.91
N ASP A 358 5.31 -20.60 -5.73
CA ASP A 358 4.25 -21.39 -5.10
C ASP A 358 3.24 -20.52 -4.32
N ILE A 359 3.64 -19.32 -3.95
CA ILE A 359 2.82 -18.38 -3.18
C ILE A 359 2.81 -17.00 -3.87
N GLN A 360 1.67 -16.35 -3.86
CA GLN A 360 1.52 -15.03 -4.49
C GLN A 360 0.53 -14.17 -3.71
N ARG A 361 0.58 -12.86 -3.96
CA ARG A 361 -0.40 -11.90 -3.45
C ARG A 361 -1.82 -12.37 -3.75
N GLY A 362 -2.70 -12.23 -2.77
CA GLY A 362 -4.10 -12.65 -2.87
C GLY A 362 -4.40 -14.03 -2.30
N MET A 363 -3.36 -14.83 -2.02
CA MET A 363 -3.50 -16.04 -1.18
C MET A 363 -3.55 -15.65 0.30
N VAL A 364 -3.95 -16.60 1.16
CA VAL A 364 -3.90 -16.44 2.60
C VAL A 364 -3.06 -17.53 3.24
N LEU A 365 -2.39 -17.19 4.34
CA LEU A 365 -1.82 -18.15 5.28
C LEU A 365 -2.80 -18.33 6.42
N ALA A 366 -3.18 -19.57 6.71
CA ALA A 366 -4.17 -19.87 7.72
C ALA A 366 -3.79 -21.08 8.55
N LYS A 367 -4.37 -21.19 9.76
CA LYS A 367 -4.28 -22.43 10.54
C LYS A 367 -4.86 -23.59 9.71
N PRO A 368 -4.19 -24.75 9.64
CA PRO A 368 -4.62 -25.85 8.78
C PRO A 368 -6.10 -26.22 8.94
N GLY A 369 -6.79 -26.32 7.81
CA GLY A 369 -8.19 -26.75 7.75
C GLY A 369 -9.23 -25.73 8.23
N THR A 370 -8.84 -24.46 8.48
CA THR A 370 -9.78 -23.44 9.02
C THR A 370 -10.43 -22.57 7.96
N ILE A 371 -9.88 -22.53 6.76
CA ILE A 371 -10.45 -21.83 5.61
C ILE A 371 -10.24 -22.65 4.35
N THR A 372 -11.20 -22.60 3.43
CA THR A 372 -11.17 -23.27 2.13
C THR A 372 -11.30 -22.26 0.99
N PRO A 373 -10.72 -22.54 -0.18
CA PRO A 373 -10.91 -21.69 -1.35
C PRO A 373 -12.28 -21.99 -1.99
N HIS A 374 -12.95 -20.94 -2.48
CA HIS A 374 -14.27 -21.02 -3.06
C HIS A 374 -14.34 -20.29 -4.39
N THR A 375 -15.20 -20.77 -5.30
CA THR A 375 -15.43 -20.17 -6.61
C THR A 375 -16.81 -19.53 -6.72
N LYS A 376 -17.77 -19.90 -5.87
CA LYS A 376 -19.15 -19.44 -6.00
C LYS A 376 -19.75 -19.03 -4.67
N PHE A 377 -20.34 -17.85 -4.62
CA PHE A 377 -20.97 -17.29 -3.44
C PHE A 377 -22.18 -16.43 -3.78
N SER A 378 -23.05 -16.21 -2.78
CA SER A 378 -24.12 -15.21 -2.80
C SER A 378 -23.70 -14.00 -1.98
N ALA A 379 -23.98 -12.80 -2.46
CA ALA A 379 -23.62 -11.56 -1.80
C ALA A 379 -24.72 -10.50 -1.92
N LEU A 380 -24.84 -9.67 -0.89
CA LEU A 380 -25.61 -8.43 -0.95
C LEU A 380 -24.69 -7.34 -1.49
N VAL A 381 -25.14 -6.66 -2.55
CA VAL A 381 -24.33 -5.68 -3.28
C VAL A 381 -25.09 -4.36 -3.42
N TYR A 382 -24.41 -3.26 -3.17
CA TYR A 382 -24.85 -1.92 -3.53
C TYR A 382 -24.12 -1.46 -4.79
N VAL A 383 -24.87 -1.04 -5.79
CA VAL A 383 -24.32 -0.55 -7.07
C VAL A 383 -24.26 0.97 -7.02
N LEU A 384 -23.07 1.52 -7.13
CA LEU A 384 -22.80 2.95 -7.02
C LEU A 384 -23.47 3.75 -8.14
N LYS A 385 -24.06 4.88 -7.77
CA LYS A 385 -24.63 5.88 -8.69
C LYS A 385 -23.52 6.60 -9.45
N LYS A 386 -23.91 7.29 -10.54
CA LYS A 386 -23.00 8.12 -11.34
C LYS A 386 -22.37 9.23 -10.50
N GLU A 387 -23.14 9.86 -9.63
CA GLU A 387 -22.72 10.96 -8.73
C GLU A 387 -21.69 10.49 -7.70
N GLU A 388 -21.72 9.20 -7.34
CA GLU A 388 -20.77 8.52 -6.46
C GLU A 388 -19.52 8.01 -7.20
N GLY A 389 -19.35 8.38 -8.47
CA GLY A 389 -18.24 7.90 -9.33
C GLY A 389 -18.50 6.54 -9.98
N GLY A 390 -19.67 5.94 -9.76
CA GLY A 390 -20.07 4.63 -10.27
C GLY A 390 -20.51 4.61 -11.73
N ARG A 391 -21.39 3.67 -12.04
CA ARG A 391 -21.94 3.46 -13.39
C ARG A 391 -23.02 4.48 -13.73
N HIS A 392 -23.20 4.71 -15.02
CA HIS A 392 -24.33 5.48 -15.59
C HIS A 392 -25.33 4.58 -16.35
N SER A 393 -25.01 3.30 -16.54
CA SER A 393 -25.82 2.34 -17.29
C SER A 393 -26.14 1.10 -16.47
N PRO A 394 -27.29 0.47 -16.68
CA PRO A 394 -27.62 -0.80 -16.03
C PRO A 394 -26.70 -1.93 -16.50
N PHE A 395 -26.71 -3.03 -15.74
CA PHE A 395 -26.12 -4.29 -16.17
C PHE A 395 -27.08 -5.46 -15.96
N PHE A 396 -26.75 -6.61 -16.55
CA PHE A 396 -27.60 -7.79 -16.61
C PHE A 396 -26.87 -9.01 -16.07
N ALA A 397 -27.58 -10.10 -15.85
CA ALA A 397 -26.96 -11.39 -15.59
C ALA A 397 -25.98 -11.74 -16.72
N GLY A 398 -24.83 -12.30 -16.36
CA GLY A 398 -23.71 -12.51 -17.28
C GLY A 398 -22.64 -11.42 -17.23
N TYR A 399 -22.86 -10.32 -16.47
CA TYR A 399 -21.88 -9.27 -16.24
C TYR A 399 -20.60 -9.81 -15.61
N ARG A 400 -19.43 -9.35 -16.06
CA ARG A 400 -18.10 -9.87 -15.67
C ARG A 400 -17.14 -8.76 -15.23
N PRO A 401 -17.33 -8.19 -14.04
CA PRO A 401 -16.41 -7.21 -13.46
C PRO A 401 -15.25 -7.89 -12.73
N GLN A 402 -14.36 -7.06 -12.16
CA GLN A 402 -13.34 -7.47 -11.21
C GLN A 402 -13.86 -7.33 -9.78
N PHE A 403 -13.63 -8.36 -8.98
CA PHE A 403 -13.94 -8.42 -7.55
C PHE A 403 -12.64 -8.25 -6.76
N PHE A 404 -12.57 -7.24 -5.94
CA PHE A 404 -11.44 -6.95 -5.07
C PHE A 404 -11.74 -7.47 -3.67
N MET A 405 -11.02 -8.50 -3.26
CA MET A 405 -11.23 -9.24 -2.02
C MET A 405 -9.92 -9.36 -1.26
N ARG A 406 -9.82 -8.83 -0.03
CA ARG A 406 -8.53 -8.76 0.70
C ARG A 406 -7.43 -8.13 -0.19
N THR A 407 -6.40 -8.90 -0.50
CA THR A 407 -5.25 -8.47 -1.31
C THR A 407 -5.31 -8.93 -2.77
N THR A 408 -6.40 -9.62 -3.19
CA THR A 408 -6.56 -10.11 -4.55
C THR A 408 -7.60 -9.34 -5.34
N ASP A 409 -7.47 -9.38 -6.66
CA ASP A 409 -8.49 -9.02 -7.63
C ASP A 409 -8.72 -10.23 -8.55
N VAL A 410 -9.97 -10.59 -8.70
CA VAL A 410 -10.37 -11.73 -9.53
C VAL A 410 -11.59 -11.37 -10.37
N THR A 411 -11.59 -11.79 -11.63
CA THR A 411 -12.77 -11.65 -12.48
C THR A 411 -13.83 -12.64 -12.04
N GLY A 412 -15.06 -12.16 -11.88
CA GLY A 412 -16.22 -13.01 -11.57
C GLY A 412 -17.37 -12.74 -12.53
N LYS A 413 -18.21 -13.74 -12.74
CA LYS A 413 -19.44 -13.65 -13.52
C LYS A 413 -20.62 -13.57 -12.58
N VAL A 414 -21.46 -12.55 -12.72
CA VAL A 414 -22.77 -12.48 -12.07
C VAL A 414 -23.71 -13.47 -12.76
N THR A 415 -24.05 -14.56 -12.08
CA THR A 415 -24.88 -15.64 -12.69
C THR A 415 -26.36 -15.43 -12.43
N GLN A 416 -26.72 -14.85 -11.28
CA GLN A 416 -28.11 -14.61 -10.89
C GLN A 416 -28.20 -13.28 -10.12
N ILE A 417 -29.29 -12.59 -10.30
CA ILE A 417 -29.60 -11.32 -9.62
C ILE A 417 -31.00 -11.44 -9.01
N MET A 418 -31.12 -11.08 -7.74
CA MET A 418 -32.39 -11.02 -7.01
C MET A 418 -32.57 -9.62 -6.43
N ASN A 419 -33.80 -9.13 -6.44
CA ASN A 419 -34.15 -7.86 -5.81
C ASN A 419 -34.30 -8.00 -4.28
N ASP A 420 -34.65 -6.93 -3.59
CA ASP A 420 -34.86 -6.91 -2.13
C ASP A 420 -36.03 -7.83 -1.67
N LYS A 421 -36.86 -8.29 -2.59
CA LYS A 421 -37.97 -9.19 -2.33
C LYS A 421 -37.66 -10.66 -2.62
N ASP A 422 -36.38 -10.99 -2.88
CA ASP A 422 -35.90 -12.31 -3.33
C ASP A 422 -36.56 -12.79 -4.66
N GLU A 423 -37.01 -11.86 -5.52
CA GLU A 423 -37.50 -12.17 -6.86
C GLU A 423 -36.37 -12.01 -7.88
N GLU A 424 -36.33 -12.87 -8.89
CA GLU A 424 -35.32 -12.80 -9.93
C GLU A 424 -35.46 -11.51 -10.77
N SER A 425 -34.41 -10.72 -10.80
CA SER A 425 -34.31 -9.50 -11.61
C SER A 425 -33.42 -9.72 -12.83
N LYS A 426 -33.89 -9.26 -13.98
CA LYS A 426 -33.10 -9.32 -15.22
C LYS A 426 -32.04 -8.22 -15.28
N MET A 427 -32.21 -7.12 -14.57
CA MET A 427 -31.45 -5.90 -14.72
C MET A 427 -31.21 -5.24 -13.35
N VAL A 428 -30.05 -4.60 -13.20
CA VAL A 428 -29.69 -3.79 -12.03
C VAL A 428 -29.38 -2.37 -12.47
N MET A 429 -29.98 -1.42 -11.79
CA MET A 429 -29.73 0.02 -12.01
C MET A 429 -28.66 0.56 -11.05
N PRO A 430 -27.91 1.60 -11.43
CA PRO A 430 -27.10 2.35 -10.48
C PRO A 430 -27.97 2.88 -9.31
N GLY A 431 -27.50 2.62 -8.08
CA GLY A 431 -28.21 2.94 -6.84
C GLY A 431 -29.02 1.79 -6.24
N ASP A 432 -29.14 0.66 -6.94
CA ASP A 432 -29.86 -0.50 -6.43
C ASP A 432 -29.05 -1.26 -5.36
N ARG A 433 -29.77 -1.83 -4.41
CA ARG A 433 -29.27 -2.89 -3.53
C ARG A 433 -29.84 -4.21 -4.01
N VAL A 434 -28.97 -5.15 -4.32
CA VAL A 434 -29.39 -6.43 -4.91
C VAL A 434 -28.60 -7.58 -4.31
N LYS A 435 -29.21 -8.75 -4.30
CA LYS A 435 -28.53 -9.99 -3.97
C LYS A 435 -28.05 -10.64 -5.26
N MET A 436 -26.76 -10.93 -5.33
CA MET A 436 -26.13 -11.51 -6.52
C MET A 436 -25.52 -12.87 -6.19
N THR A 437 -25.65 -13.81 -7.11
CA THR A 437 -24.81 -15.00 -7.16
C THR A 437 -23.66 -14.75 -8.11
N VAL A 438 -22.44 -14.90 -7.60
CA VAL A 438 -21.19 -14.65 -8.32
C VAL A 438 -20.39 -15.94 -8.45
N GLU A 439 -19.86 -16.17 -9.64
CA GLU A 439 -18.95 -17.27 -9.94
C GLU A 439 -17.60 -16.69 -10.40
N LEU A 440 -16.56 -16.94 -9.61
CA LEU A 440 -15.19 -16.46 -9.84
C LEU A 440 -14.46 -17.35 -10.86
N ILE A 441 -13.55 -16.79 -11.62
CA ILE A 441 -12.72 -17.55 -12.59
C ILE A 441 -11.61 -18.37 -11.91
N SER A 442 -11.27 -18.01 -10.65
CA SER A 442 -10.25 -18.71 -9.85
C SER A 442 -10.75 -18.85 -8.42
N PRO A 443 -10.38 -19.92 -7.71
CA PRO A 443 -10.77 -20.09 -6.31
C PRO A 443 -10.11 -19.05 -5.43
N VAL A 444 -10.85 -18.45 -4.51
CA VAL A 444 -10.37 -17.45 -3.54
C VAL A 444 -10.72 -17.89 -2.14
N ALA A 445 -9.80 -17.70 -1.20
CA ALA A 445 -10.05 -17.91 0.21
C ALA A 445 -11.03 -16.84 0.71
N CYS A 446 -12.32 -17.15 0.68
CA CYS A 446 -13.38 -16.24 1.10
C CYS A 446 -14.31 -16.91 2.12
N GLU A 447 -15.00 -16.09 2.90
CA GLU A 447 -15.90 -16.56 3.97
C GLU A 447 -17.11 -15.64 4.10
N GLN A 448 -18.15 -16.12 4.76
CA GLN A 448 -19.34 -15.34 5.05
C GLN A 448 -18.99 -14.07 5.84
N GLY A 449 -19.62 -12.96 5.51
CA GLY A 449 -19.36 -11.65 6.13
C GLY A 449 -18.19 -10.88 5.51
N MET A 450 -17.43 -11.48 4.58
CA MET A 450 -16.34 -10.80 3.93
C MET A 450 -16.84 -9.71 2.99
N ARG A 451 -16.24 -8.52 3.09
CA ARG A 451 -16.52 -7.36 2.21
C ARG A 451 -15.67 -7.42 0.95
N PHE A 452 -16.19 -6.87 -0.13
CA PHE A 452 -15.47 -6.73 -1.40
C PHE A 452 -15.93 -5.50 -2.19
N ALA A 453 -15.05 -5.01 -3.05
CA ALA A 453 -15.37 -3.97 -4.03
C ALA A 453 -15.51 -4.57 -5.43
N ILE A 454 -16.37 -3.96 -6.25
CA ILE A 454 -16.56 -4.32 -7.66
C ILE A 454 -16.01 -3.19 -8.50
N ARG A 455 -15.12 -3.51 -9.44
CA ARG A 455 -14.50 -2.52 -10.33
C ARG A 455 -14.66 -2.89 -11.81
N GLU A 456 -14.82 -1.88 -12.64
CA GLU A 456 -14.89 -1.99 -14.09
C GLU A 456 -14.24 -0.77 -14.75
N GLY A 457 -13.38 -0.98 -15.74
CA GLY A 457 -12.77 0.11 -16.51
C GLY A 457 -12.01 1.13 -15.65
N GLY A 458 -11.35 0.67 -14.57
CA GLY A 458 -10.60 1.53 -13.65
C GLY A 458 -11.45 2.28 -12.62
N LYS A 459 -12.78 2.09 -12.57
CA LYS A 459 -13.70 2.73 -11.63
C LYS A 459 -14.31 1.72 -10.67
N THR A 460 -14.56 2.13 -9.45
CA THR A 460 -15.37 1.36 -8.49
C THR A 460 -16.83 1.54 -8.85
N VAL A 461 -17.52 0.42 -9.09
CA VAL A 461 -18.91 0.41 -9.57
C VAL A 461 -19.89 -0.18 -8.54
N GLY A 462 -19.38 -0.78 -7.49
CA GLY A 462 -20.20 -1.33 -6.43
C GLY A 462 -19.38 -1.87 -5.28
N ALA A 463 -20.06 -2.19 -4.20
CA ALA A 463 -19.53 -2.86 -3.02
C ALA A 463 -20.50 -3.90 -2.50
N GLY A 464 -19.98 -4.95 -1.88
CA GLY A 464 -20.82 -6.02 -1.37
C GLY A 464 -20.24 -6.74 -0.18
N VAL A 465 -21.10 -7.56 0.43
CA VAL A 465 -20.77 -8.46 1.53
C VAL A 465 -21.23 -9.87 1.18
N ILE A 466 -20.37 -10.85 1.34
CA ILE A 466 -20.70 -12.26 1.11
C ILE A 466 -21.72 -12.71 2.16
N GLN A 467 -22.88 -13.16 1.72
CA GLN A 467 -23.93 -13.69 2.59
C GLN A 467 -23.80 -15.19 2.83
N SER A 468 -23.43 -15.93 1.80
CA SER A 468 -23.25 -17.38 1.89
C SER A 468 -22.30 -17.90 0.82
N ILE A 469 -21.56 -18.93 1.15
CA ILE A 469 -20.73 -19.68 0.22
C ILE A 469 -21.61 -20.77 -0.42
N ILE A 470 -21.44 -20.97 -1.75
CA ILE A 470 -22.22 -21.96 -2.51
C ILE A 470 -21.29 -23.10 -2.96
N GLN A 471 -20.06 -22.79 -3.41
CA GLN A 471 -19.08 -23.78 -3.88
C GLN A 471 -17.65 -23.28 -3.71
#